data_2532a6382373e01583bd59ac6146e97d
#
_entry.id   2532a6382373e01583bd59ac6146e97d
#
_cell.length_a   1.000
_cell.length_b   1.000
_cell.length_c   1.000
_cell.angle_alpha   90.00
_cell.angle_beta   90.00
_cell.angle_gamma   90.00
#
_symmetry.space_group_name_H-M   'P 1'
#
loop_
_entity.id
_entity.type
_entity.pdbx_description
1 polymer ?
#
loop_
_entity_poly.entity_id
_entity_poly.type
_entity_poly.pdbx_seq_one_letter_code
_entity_poly.pdbx_strand_id
1 'polypeptide(L)'
;MDITAKQVLELAAKYIGYKEKASNKDLYSFTYNAGRGNFTMFQAELDKVKFWNTPKNGYEWCTSFVAWCFWRIAGNAAKETLCLTGQYGASCVSWAKYYAAQARLYTKPEVGDQYFQKDTRDGLPCHTGIVESVNGSTFVTIEGNYQNSVQRVRHSLNSGTVYGFGRPKYTQKTEDDDMVRWNKIEDVPEGFYRDTVRQLMQDGIIKGKGNGVIDLTEDMLRVMIFCQRIMEGK
;
A
#
# COMPACT_ATOMS: atom_id res chain seq x y z
N MET A 1 13.52 3.88 -6.68
CA MET A 1 12.14 3.65 -7.17
C MET A 1 11.23 3.88 -5.98
N ASP A 2 10.29 4.80 -6.13
CA ASP A 2 9.42 5.20 -5.03
C ASP A 2 8.39 4.13 -4.74
N ILE A 3 8.17 3.84 -3.47
CA ILE A 3 7.17 2.91 -2.98
C ILE A 3 6.26 3.61 -1.97
N THR A 4 4.96 3.59 -2.22
CA THR A 4 3.95 4.21 -1.37
C THR A 4 2.98 3.18 -0.81
N ALA A 5 2.34 3.49 0.32
CA ALA A 5 1.30 2.65 0.91
C ALA A 5 0.15 2.39 -0.09
N LYS A 6 -0.26 3.43 -0.85
CA LYS A 6 -1.31 3.35 -1.87
C LYS A 6 -0.99 2.28 -2.92
N GLN A 7 0.22 2.31 -3.51
CA GLN A 7 0.64 1.32 -4.53
C GLN A 7 0.60 -0.11 -3.98
N VAL A 8 1.08 -0.30 -2.74
CA VAL A 8 1.11 -1.63 -2.10
C VAL A 8 -0.30 -2.14 -1.85
N LEU A 9 -1.20 -1.30 -1.33
CA LEU A 9 -2.59 -1.66 -1.06
C LEU A 9 -3.39 -1.92 -2.33
N GLU A 10 -3.23 -1.10 -3.36
CA GLU A 10 -3.86 -1.32 -4.67
C GLU A 10 -3.42 -2.65 -5.29
N LEU A 11 -2.15 -3.00 -5.15
CA LEU A 11 -1.64 -4.29 -5.62
C LEU A 11 -2.22 -5.43 -4.79
N ALA A 12 -2.15 -5.36 -3.46
CA ALA A 12 -2.67 -6.39 -2.56
C ALA A 12 -4.16 -6.66 -2.79
N ALA A 13 -4.96 -5.60 -2.98
CA ALA A 13 -6.40 -5.69 -3.22
C ALA A 13 -6.76 -6.47 -4.49
N LYS A 14 -5.92 -6.44 -5.54
CA LYS A 14 -6.13 -7.20 -6.78
C LYS A 14 -6.12 -8.72 -6.56
N TYR A 15 -5.53 -9.19 -5.47
CA TYR A 15 -5.41 -10.63 -5.19
C TYR A 15 -6.41 -11.15 -4.15
N ILE A 16 -7.34 -10.32 -3.69
CA ILE A 16 -8.42 -10.78 -2.80
C ILE A 16 -9.22 -11.88 -3.49
N GLY A 17 -9.40 -13.01 -2.77
CA GLY A 17 -10.04 -14.21 -3.29
C GLY A 17 -9.05 -15.22 -3.90
N TYR A 18 -7.76 -14.91 -4.02
CA TYR A 18 -6.74 -15.89 -4.38
C TYR A 18 -6.65 -16.97 -3.30
N LYS A 19 -6.69 -18.24 -3.70
CA LYS A 19 -6.58 -19.42 -2.82
C LYS A 19 -5.25 -20.13 -3.03
N GLU A 20 -4.61 -20.57 -1.95
CA GLU A 20 -3.44 -21.43 -2.04
C GLU A 20 -3.73 -22.73 -2.79
N LYS A 21 -2.70 -23.38 -3.26
CA LYS A 21 -2.81 -24.57 -4.10
C LYS A 21 -2.44 -25.84 -3.31
N ALA A 22 -3.10 -26.93 -3.70
CA ALA A 22 -2.79 -28.26 -3.17
C ALA A 22 -1.39 -28.75 -3.62
N SER A 23 -0.88 -28.23 -4.71
CA SER A 23 0.42 -28.61 -5.30
C SER A 23 1.02 -27.43 -6.07
N ASN A 24 2.28 -27.56 -6.48
CA ASN A 24 3.00 -26.55 -7.27
C ASN A 24 2.51 -26.47 -8.74
N LYS A 25 1.19 -26.51 -8.95
CA LYS A 25 0.53 -26.37 -10.25
C LYS A 25 -0.51 -25.25 -10.20
N ASP A 26 -0.82 -24.68 -11.34
CA ASP A 26 -1.87 -23.65 -11.52
C ASP A 26 -1.72 -22.44 -10.57
N LEU A 27 -0.49 -22.10 -10.21
CA LEU A 27 -0.18 -21.09 -9.20
C LEU A 27 -0.77 -19.71 -9.51
N TYR A 28 -0.97 -19.38 -10.79
CA TYR A 28 -1.51 -18.08 -11.22
C TYR A 28 -3.04 -18.06 -11.32
N SER A 29 -3.70 -19.19 -11.21
CA SER A 29 -5.16 -19.25 -11.13
C SER A 29 -5.64 -18.84 -9.75
N PHE A 30 -6.76 -18.15 -9.67
CA PHE A 30 -7.35 -17.79 -8.37
C PHE A 30 -7.95 -19.01 -7.64
N THR A 31 -8.50 -19.95 -8.38
CA THR A 31 -9.33 -21.03 -7.82
C THR A 31 -8.91 -22.44 -8.25
N TYR A 32 -8.32 -22.61 -9.42
CA TYR A 32 -7.88 -23.93 -9.86
C TYR A 32 -6.82 -24.48 -8.91
N ASN A 33 -6.85 -25.82 -8.71
CA ASN A 33 -5.95 -26.54 -7.81
C ASN A 33 -5.94 -25.99 -6.37
N ALA A 34 -7.02 -25.33 -5.94
CA ALA A 34 -7.14 -24.83 -4.56
C ALA A 34 -7.07 -26.00 -3.57
N GLY A 35 -6.32 -25.81 -2.47
CA GLY A 35 -6.13 -26.84 -1.45
C GLY A 35 -5.30 -26.30 -0.28
N ARG A 36 -4.83 -27.19 0.59
CA ARG A 36 -4.08 -26.84 1.81
C ARG A 36 -2.60 -27.22 1.69
N GLY A 37 -1.99 -26.89 0.53
CA GLY A 37 -0.59 -27.22 0.27
C GLY A 37 0.36 -26.07 0.48
N ASN A 38 -0.12 -24.88 0.83
CA ASN A 38 0.67 -23.66 0.98
C ASN A 38 1.45 -23.28 -0.30
N PHE A 39 1.12 -23.84 -1.48
CA PHE A 39 1.74 -23.44 -2.73
C PHE A 39 1.08 -22.18 -3.27
N THR A 40 1.86 -21.15 -3.56
CA THR A 40 1.35 -19.88 -4.06
C THR A 40 2.26 -19.27 -5.12
N MET A 41 1.67 -18.48 -6.02
CA MET A 41 2.45 -17.68 -6.96
C MET A 41 3.37 -16.69 -6.23
N PHE A 42 2.95 -16.15 -5.10
CA PHE A 42 3.71 -15.18 -4.31
C PHE A 42 5.06 -15.75 -3.87
N GLN A 43 5.04 -16.95 -3.28
CA GLN A 43 6.26 -17.62 -2.84
C GLN A 43 7.09 -18.11 -4.02
N ALA A 44 6.47 -18.67 -5.05
CA ALA A 44 7.18 -19.16 -6.23
C ALA A 44 7.96 -18.04 -6.94
N GLU A 45 7.39 -16.85 -7.07
CA GLU A 45 8.08 -15.69 -7.64
C GLU A 45 9.22 -15.20 -6.74
N LEU A 46 9.00 -15.11 -5.42
CA LEU A 46 10.05 -14.73 -4.48
C LEU A 46 11.20 -15.76 -4.43
N ASP A 47 10.90 -17.04 -4.52
CA ASP A 47 11.91 -18.11 -4.58
C ASP A 47 12.73 -18.03 -5.87
N LYS A 48 12.08 -17.76 -7.01
CA LYS A 48 12.76 -17.59 -8.31
C LYS A 48 13.80 -16.48 -8.29
N VAL A 49 13.53 -15.39 -7.57
CA VAL A 49 14.47 -14.26 -7.43
C VAL A 49 15.36 -14.37 -6.20
N LYS A 50 15.30 -15.48 -5.48
CA LYS A 50 16.07 -15.71 -4.24
C LYS A 50 15.87 -14.59 -3.21
N PHE A 51 14.61 -14.16 -3.06
CA PHE A 51 14.28 -13.14 -2.05
C PHE A 51 14.62 -13.63 -0.64
N TRP A 52 14.38 -14.89 -0.37
CA TRP A 52 14.72 -15.60 0.87
C TRP A 52 16.03 -16.36 0.77
N ASN A 53 16.66 -16.67 1.91
CA ASN A 53 17.85 -17.51 1.96
C ASN A 53 17.57 -18.97 1.57
N THR A 54 16.33 -19.42 1.75
CA THR A 54 15.87 -20.77 1.36
C THR A 54 14.47 -20.65 0.74
N PRO A 55 14.12 -21.50 -0.22
CA PRO A 55 12.80 -21.52 -0.82
C PRO A 55 11.67 -21.62 0.22
N LYS A 56 10.57 -20.96 -0.03
CA LYS A 56 9.40 -20.90 0.86
C LYS A 56 8.11 -21.43 0.24
N ASN A 57 8.08 -21.73 -1.06
CA ASN A 57 6.88 -22.26 -1.68
C ASN A 57 6.47 -23.60 -1.07
N GLY A 58 5.24 -23.69 -0.56
CA GLY A 58 4.76 -24.83 0.22
C GLY A 58 4.80 -24.65 1.75
N TYR A 59 5.22 -23.49 2.26
CA TYR A 59 5.18 -23.13 3.68
C TYR A 59 4.14 -22.04 3.94
N GLU A 60 3.87 -21.76 5.22
CA GLU A 60 3.00 -20.64 5.62
C GLU A 60 3.41 -19.33 4.93
N TRP A 61 2.45 -18.62 4.34
CA TRP A 61 2.74 -17.58 3.36
C TRP A 61 2.20 -16.18 3.67
N CYS A 62 1.77 -15.92 4.90
CA CYS A 62 1.32 -14.59 5.28
C CYS A 62 2.41 -13.52 5.09
N THR A 63 3.63 -13.75 5.59
CA THR A 63 4.78 -12.85 5.38
C THR A 63 5.22 -12.80 3.92
N SER A 64 5.13 -13.92 3.21
CA SER A 64 5.50 -13.98 1.79
C SER A 64 4.56 -13.16 0.93
N PHE A 65 3.27 -13.11 1.24
CA PHE A 65 2.31 -12.24 0.56
C PHE A 65 2.68 -10.76 0.74
N VAL A 66 2.94 -10.34 1.99
CA VAL A 66 3.40 -8.97 2.25
C VAL A 66 4.69 -8.67 1.49
N ALA A 67 5.71 -9.53 1.62
CA ALA A 67 6.99 -9.36 0.91
C ALA A 67 6.80 -9.22 -0.60
N TRP A 68 5.93 -10.06 -1.18
CA TRP A 68 5.66 -10.07 -2.60
C TRP A 68 5.01 -8.76 -3.08
N CYS A 69 4.05 -8.22 -2.33
CA CYS A 69 3.44 -6.95 -2.68
C CYS A 69 4.48 -5.82 -2.76
N PHE A 70 5.39 -5.75 -1.81
CA PHE A 70 6.47 -4.76 -1.82
C PHE A 70 7.50 -5.03 -2.93
N TRP A 71 7.90 -6.28 -3.10
CA TRP A 71 8.87 -6.67 -4.13
C TRP A 71 8.36 -6.40 -5.56
N ARG A 72 7.10 -6.64 -5.83
CA ARG A 72 6.49 -6.38 -7.15
C ARG A 72 6.55 -4.91 -7.56
N ILE A 73 6.58 -4.01 -6.60
CA ILE A 73 6.66 -2.56 -6.82
C ILE A 73 8.13 -2.11 -6.88
N ALA A 74 8.94 -2.50 -5.90
CA ALA A 74 10.25 -1.92 -5.65
C ALA A 74 11.43 -2.90 -5.87
N GLY A 75 11.19 -4.12 -6.31
CA GLY A 75 12.25 -5.12 -6.47
C GLY A 75 13.04 -5.33 -5.17
N ASN A 76 14.36 -5.30 -5.25
CA ASN A 76 15.22 -5.51 -4.08
C ASN A 76 15.13 -4.40 -3.01
N ALA A 77 14.68 -3.19 -3.37
CA ALA A 77 14.46 -2.11 -2.41
C ALA A 77 13.34 -2.44 -1.40
N ALA A 78 12.46 -3.40 -1.71
CA ALA A 78 11.44 -3.89 -0.78
C ALA A 78 12.01 -4.34 0.56
N LYS A 79 13.22 -4.91 0.57
CA LYS A 79 13.87 -5.38 1.80
C LYS A 79 14.18 -4.23 2.75
N GLU A 80 14.72 -3.16 2.24
CA GLU A 80 15.00 -1.94 3.03
C GLU A 80 13.71 -1.28 3.49
N THR A 81 12.73 -1.15 2.60
CA THR A 81 11.41 -0.59 2.92
C THR A 81 10.73 -1.37 4.05
N LEU A 82 10.80 -2.69 4.03
CA LEU A 82 10.26 -3.59 5.07
C LEU A 82 11.18 -3.74 6.29
N CYS A 83 12.24 -2.93 6.40
CA CYS A 83 13.20 -2.98 7.50
C CYS A 83 13.91 -4.34 7.67
N LEU A 84 13.95 -5.18 6.64
CA LEU A 84 14.59 -6.50 6.71
C LEU A 84 16.11 -6.35 6.73
N THR A 85 16.74 -6.80 7.81
CA THR A 85 18.19 -6.72 8.03
C THR A 85 18.78 -8.10 8.26
N GLY A 86 20.00 -8.32 7.79
CA GLY A 86 20.74 -9.57 8.01
C GLY A 86 20.14 -10.77 7.27
N GLN A 87 20.12 -11.92 7.94
CA GLN A 87 19.47 -13.13 7.44
C GLN A 87 17.98 -13.09 7.76
N TYR A 88 17.16 -12.90 6.73
CA TYR A 88 15.71 -12.84 6.88
C TYR A 88 15.05 -14.08 6.31
N GLY A 89 14.10 -14.58 7.08
CA GLY A 89 13.16 -15.62 6.68
C GLY A 89 11.73 -15.11 6.75
N ALA A 90 10.78 -15.93 6.32
CA ALA A 90 9.35 -15.64 6.34
C ALA A 90 8.75 -15.84 7.76
N SER A 91 9.29 -15.16 8.78
CA SER A 91 8.88 -15.30 10.18
C SER A 91 8.30 -13.99 10.73
N CYS A 92 7.04 -14.00 11.16
CA CYS A 92 6.40 -12.86 11.82
C CYS A 92 7.18 -12.37 13.03
N VAL A 93 7.72 -13.29 13.85
CA VAL A 93 8.54 -12.98 15.03
C VAL A 93 9.78 -12.20 14.63
N SER A 94 10.51 -12.66 13.62
CA SER A 94 11.72 -11.98 13.15
C SER A 94 11.41 -10.61 12.57
N TRP A 95 10.34 -10.49 11.80
CA TRP A 95 9.96 -9.23 11.16
C TRP A 95 9.55 -8.17 12.18
N ALA A 96 8.75 -8.54 13.18
CA ALA A 96 8.40 -7.61 14.26
C ALA A 96 9.66 -7.12 15.02
N LYS A 97 10.64 -8.01 15.25
CA LYS A 97 11.94 -7.62 15.86
C LYS A 97 12.74 -6.66 14.97
N TYR A 98 12.74 -6.83 13.64
CA TYR A 98 13.44 -5.92 12.73
C TYR A 98 12.83 -4.52 12.74
N TYR A 99 11.49 -4.41 12.76
CA TYR A 99 10.82 -3.13 12.94
C TYR A 99 11.14 -2.51 14.30
N ALA A 100 11.10 -3.30 15.38
CA ALA A 100 11.42 -2.82 16.72
C ALA A 100 12.87 -2.32 16.82
N ALA A 101 13.84 -3.04 16.24
CA ALA A 101 15.24 -2.65 16.22
C ALA A 101 15.51 -1.32 15.50
N GLN A 102 14.60 -0.89 14.62
CA GLN A 102 14.67 0.37 13.91
C GLN A 102 13.69 1.43 14.44
N ALA A 103 13.13 1.22 15.64
CA ALA A 103 12.12 2.08 16.29
C ALA A 103 10.87 2.33 15.39
N ARG A 104 10.49 1.31 14.58
CA ARG A 104 9.37 1.37 13.65
C ARG A 104 8.24 0.38 13.96
N LEU A 105 8.21 -0.18 15.17
CA LEU A 105 7.11 -0.99 15.67
C LEU A 105 6.23 -0.13 16.59
N TYR A 106 4.97 0.04 16.21
CA TYR A 106 4.02 0.93 16.88
C TYR A 106 2.85 0.15 17.50
N THR A 107 2.14 0.80 18.41
CA THR A 107 0.93 0.26 19.04
C THR A 107 -0.36 0.77 18.38
N LYS A 108 -0.27 1.85 17.59
CA LYS A 108 -1.38 2.43 16.83
C LYS A 108 -1.15 2.22 15.35
N PRO A 109 -2.17 1.75 14.60
CA PRO A 109 -2.08 1.52 13.16
C PRO A 109 -2.12 2.82 12.37
N GLU A 110 -1.39 2.83 11.26
CA GLU A 110 -1.60 3.75 10.14
C GLU A 110 -1.83 2.94 8.87
N VAL A 111 -2.47 3.55 7.87
CA VAL A 111 -2.69 2.92 6.56
C VAL A 111 -1.34 2.58 5.92
N GLY A 112 -1.21 1.35 5.44
CA GLY A 112 0.04 0.82 4.90
C GLY A 112 0.95 0.14 5.92
N ASP A 113 0.69 0.24 7.23
CA ASP A 113 1.47 -0.49 8.23
C ASP A 113 1.32 -2.00 8.04
N GLN A 114 2.36 -2.73 8.35
CA GLN A 114 2.30 -4.18 8.47
C GLN A 114 1.76 -4.55 9.85
N TYR A 115 0.57 -5.11 9.90
CA TYR A 115 -0.06 -5.64 11.10
C TYR A 115 0.58 -6.95 11.52
N PHE A 116 0.82 -7.12 12.82
CA PHE A 116 1.21 -8.38 13.44
C PHE A 116 0.17 -8.82 14.46
N GLN A 117 -0.37 -10.02 14.22
CA GLN A 117 -1.24 -10.71 15.17
C GLN A 117 -0.37 -11.55 16.11
N LYS A 118 -0.67 -11.52 17.40
CA LYS A 118 -0.02 -12.41 18.39
C LYS A 118 -0.83 -13.68 18.61
N ASP A 119 -0.13 -14.77 18.80
CA ASP A 119 -0.69 -16.00 19.36
C ASP A 119 -1.10 -15.76 20.82
N THR A 120 -2.28 -16.22 21.21
CA THR A 120 -2.79 -16.05 22.58
C THR A 120 -2.11 -16.98 23.60
N ARG A 121 -1.39 -18.02 23.12
CA ARG A 121 -0.71 -19.01 23.96
C ARG A 121 0.64 -18.53 24.48
N ASP A 122 1.42 -17.87 23.63
CA ASP A 122 2.79 -17.42 23.94
C ASP A 122 3.00 -15.91 23.76
N GLY A 123 2.01 -15.20 23.20
CA GLY A 123 2.07 -13.77 22.95
C GLY A 123 2.99 -13.36 21.81
N LEU A 124 3.56 -14.30 21.05
CA LEU A 124 4.46 -14.01 19.94
C LEU A 124 3.70 -13.72 18.63
N PRO A 125 4.30 -12.94 17.71
CA PRO A 125 3.71 -12.73 16.39
C PRO A 125 3.55 -14.04 15.61
N CYS A 126 2.32 -14.37 15.20
CA CYS A 126 2.00 -15.61 14.47
C CYS A 126 1.41 -15.39 13.08
N HIS A 127 0.86 -14.20 12.82
CA HIS A 127 0.23 -13.87 11.55
C HIS A 127 0.43 -12.41 11.19
N THR A 128 0.23 -12.04 9.91
CA THR A 128 0.47 -10.67 9.43
C THR A 128 -0.36 -10.34 8.19
N GLY A 129 -0.60 -9.05 8.01
CA GLY A 129 -1.24 -8.45 6.84
C GLY A 129 -0.85 -6.99 6.69
N ILE A 130 -1.47 -6.28 5.75
CA ILE A 130 -1.24 -4.86 5.47
C ILE A 130 -2.47 -4.08 5.87
N VAL A 131 -2.34 -3.04 6.69
CA VAL A 131 -3.45 -2.18 7.14
C VAL A 131 -3.99 -1.39 5.96
N GLU A 132 -5.25 -1.65 5.59
CA GLU A 132 -5.95 -0.98 4.48
C GLU A 132 -6.70 0.27 4.94
N SER A 133 -7.31 0.22 6.13
CA SER A 133 -8.03 1.37 6.67
C SER A 133 -8.07 1.32 8.20
N VAL A 134 -8.23 2.49 8.81
CA VAL A 134 -8.34 2.67 10.27
C VAL A 134 -9.58 3.52 10.57
N ASN A 135 -10.40 3.06 11.52
CA ASN A 135 -11.57 3.78 11.98
C ASN A 135 -11.73 3.65 13.50
N GLY A 136 -11.24 4.63 14.23
CA GLY A 136 -11.23 4.61 15.70
C GLY A 136 -10.47 3.41 16.26
N SER A 137 -11.17 2.54 17.00
CA SER A 137 -10.60 1.31 17.57
C SER A 137 -10.67 0.09 16.65
N THR A 138 -11.15 0.24 15.42
CA THR A 138 -11.19 -0.83 14.43
C THR A 138 -10.29 -0.52 13.24
N PHE A 139 -9.75 -1.56 12.61
CA PHE A 139 -8.97 -1.44 11.38
C PHE A 139 -9.26 -2.64 10.47
N VAL A 140 -8.99 -2.46 9.18
CA VAL A 140 -9.11 -3.50 8.16
C VAL A 140 -7.73 -3.75 7.58
N THR A 141 -7.42 -5.03 7.37
CA THR A 141 -6.18 -5.48 6.73
C THR A 141 -6.47 -6.26 5.46
N ILE A 142 -5.50 -6.32 4.56
CA ILE A 142 -5.44 -7.31 3.49
C ILE A 142 -4.37 -8.33 3.88
N GLU A 143 -4.79 -9.58 4.01
CA GLU A 143 -3.97 -10.65 4.56
C GLU A 143 -3.82 -11.81 3.59
N GLY A 144 -2.59 -12.27 3.40
CA GLY A 144 -2.31 -13.56 2.78
C GLY A 144 -2.39 -14.68 3.81
N ASN A 145 -2.77 -15.87 3.38
CA ASN A 145 -2.90 -17.05 4.23
C ASN A 145 -3.95 -16.95 5.35
N TYR A 146 -4.88 -16.01 5.24
CA TYR A 146 -6.03 -16.01 6.13
C TYR A 146 -7.04 -17.02 5.61
N GLN A 147 -7.24 -18.13 6.37
CA GLN A 147 -8.06 -19.26 5.93
C GLN A 147 -7.65 -19.77 4.52
N ASN A 148 -6.35 -19.91 4.29
CA ASN A 148 -5.75 -20.40 3.05
C ASN A 148 -6.01 -19.51 1.81
N SER A 149 -6.26 -18.23 2.01
CA SER A 149 -6.58 -17.29 0.93
C SER A 149 -6.10 -15.88 1.22
N VAL A 150 -6.20 -14.99 0.21
CA VAL A 150 -6.04 -13.55 0.41
C VAL A 150 -7.42 -12.95 0.73
N GLN A 151 -7.52 -12.29 1.88
CA GLN A 151 -8.79 -11.73 2.35
C GLN A 151 -8.64 -10.34 2.96
N ARG A 152 -9.74 -9.57 2.97
CA ARG A 152 -9.93 -8.44 3.87
C ARG A 152 -10.42 -8.94 5.22
N VAL A 153 -9.74 -8.53 6.27
CA VAL A 153 -10.07 -8.94 7.64
C VAL A 153 -10.26 -7.70 8.50
N ARG A 154 -11.36 -7.67 9.26
CA ARG A 154 -11.62 -6.60 10.22
C ARG A 154 -11.10 -7.00 11.60
N HIS A 155 -10.40 -6.09 12.24
CA HIS A 155 -9.83 -6.27 13.58
C HIS A 155 -10.29 -5.17 14.54
N SER A 156 -10.15 -5.44 15.83
CA SER A 156 -10.29 -4.45 16.89
C SER A 156 -8.98 -4.30 17.67
N LEU A 157 -8.58 -3.08 17.96
CA LEU A 157 -7.43 -2.81 18.84
C LEU A 157 -7.62 -3.39 20.24
N ASN A 158 -8.88 -3.58 20.64
CA ASN A 158 -9.25 -4.10 21.97
C ASN A 158 -9.38 -5.63 22.01
N SER A 159 -9.10 -6.35 20.89
CA SER A 159 -9.27 -7.82 20.84
C SER A 159 -8.29 -8.62 21.68
N GLY A 160 -7.21 -7.98 22.17
CA GLY A 160 -6.14 -8.68 22.88
C GLY A 160 -5.21 -9.49 21.97
N THR A 161 -5.48 -9.58 20.66
CA THR A 161 -4.69 -10.33 19.67
C THR A 161 -3.74 -9.46 18.85
N VAL A 162 -3.75 -8.14 19.04
CA VAL A 162 -2.82 -7.23 18.37
C VAL A 162 -1.46 -7.31 19.04
N TYR A 163 -0.41 -7.63 18.28
CA TYR A 163 0.98 -7.53 18.74
C TYR A 163 1.53 -6.12 18.51
N GLY A 164 1.32 -5.58 17.32
CA GLY A 164 1.78 -4.25 16.92
C GLY A 164 1.74 -4.04 15.42
N PHE A 165 2.25 -2.89 15.00
CA PHE A 165 2.24 -2.40 13.64
C PHE A 165 3.65 -1.98 13.22
N GLY A 166 4.24 -2.73 12.29
CA GLY A 166 5.50 -2.37 11.67
C GLY A 166 5.27 -1.34 10.59
N ARG A 167 5.90 -0.17 10.69
CA ARG A 167 5.76 0.90 9.70
C ARG A 167 6.86 0.81 8.65
N PRO A 168 6.55 0.43 7.40
CA PRO A 168 7.52 0.39 6.32
C PRO A 168 8.12 1.78 6.05
N LYS A 169 9.32 1.79 5.48
CA LYS A 169 9.98 3.02 5.03
C LYS A 169 9.45 3.41 3.65
N TYR A 170 8.20 3.82 3.59
CA TYR A 170 7.64 4.35 2.35
C TYR A 170 8.35 5.62 1.92
N THR A 171 8.43 5.82 0.61
CA THR A 171 8.79 7.14 0.08
C THR A 171 7.69 8.11 0.48
N GLN A 172 8.06 9.16 1.19
CA GLN A 172 7.14 10.25 1.52
C GLN A 172 6.82 10.94 0.19
N LYS A 173 5.66 10.63 -0.39
CA LYS A 173 5.07 11.55 -1.36
C LYS A 173 4.47 12.69 -0.58
N THR A 174 4.86 13.91 -0.89
CA THR A 174 4.12 15.08 -0.46
C THR A 174 2.74 15.04 -1.13
N GLU A 175 1.70 15.60 -0.50
CA GLU A 175 0.36 15.71 -1.11
C GLU A 175 0.42 16.38 -2.50
N ASP A 176 1.48 17.16 -2.76
CA ASP A 176 1.80 17.76 -4.06
C ASP A 176 2.11 16.75 -5.19
N ASP A 177 2.60 15.54 -4.88
CA ASP A 177 2.99 14.56 -5.89
C ASP A 177 1.80 13.82 -6.53
N ASP A 178 0.66 13.75 -5.86
CA ASP A 178 -0.58 13.16 -6.40
C ASP A 178 -1.52 14.21 -7.01
N MET A 179 -1.23 15.51 -6.85
CA MET A 179 -2.02 16.58 -7.45
C MET A 179 -1.70 16.72 -8.93
N VAL A 180 -2.73 16.63 -9.77
CA VAL A 180 -2.62 17.00 -11.18
C VAL A 180 -2.22 18.48 -11.24
N ARG A 181 -1.01 18.76 -11.68
CA ARG A 181 -0.46 20.12 -11.80
C ARG A 181 -0.26 20.47 -13.25
N TRP A 182 -0.83 21.57 -13.65
CA TRP A 182 -0.67 22.12 -15.00
C TRP A 182 0.31 23.30 -14.96
N ASN A 183 1.40 23.13 -15.67
CA ASN A 183 2.42 24.19 -15.77
C ASN A 183 2.18 25.17 -16.91
N LYS A 184 1.46 24.72 -17.95
CA LYS A 184 1.09 25.55 -19.11
C LYS A 184 -0.40 25.44 -19.37
N ILE A 185 -0.95 26.42 -20.08
CA ILE A 185 -2.36 26.42 -20.45
C ILE A 185 -2.74 25.21 -21.33
N GLU A 186 -1.81 24.72 -22.12
CA GLU A 186 -1.97 23.56 -22.98
C GLU A 186 -2.10 22.26 -22.20
N ASP A 187 -1.55 22.19 -20.98
CA ASP A 187 -1.62 21.02 -20.09
C ASP A 187 -3.03 20.87 -19.46
N VAL A 188 -3.80 21.97 -19.39
CA VAL A 188 -5.17 21.95 -18.87
C VAL A 188 -6.09 21.23 -19.87
N PRO A 189 -6.95 20.29 -19.43
CA PRO A 189 -7.91 19.62 -20.32
C PRO A 189 -8.73 20.61 -21.15
N GLU A 190 -8.92 20.29 -22.45
CA GLU A 190 -9.72 21.12 -23.36
C GLU A 190 -11.17 21.26 -22.87
N GLY A 191 -11.83 22.34 -23.34
CA GLY A 191 -13.19 22.65 -22.98
C GLY A 191 -13.28 23.50 -21.71
N PHE A 192 -14.29 23.24 -20.89
CA PHE A 192 -14.67 24.10 -19.75
C PHE A 192 -13.49 24.52 -18.85
N TYR A 193 -12.61 23.60 -18.48
CA TYR A 193 -11.49 23.93 -17.58
C TYR A 193 -10.48 24.88 -18.24
N ARG A 194 -10.06 24.60 -19.49
CA ARG A 194 -9.10 25.45 -20.19
C ARG A 194 -9.66 26.84 -20.49
N ASP A 195 -10.93 26.91 -20.86
CA ASP A 195 -11.63 28.19 -21.13
C ASP A 195 -11.77 29.01 -19.85
N THR A 196 -12.09 28.36 -18.72
CA THR A 196 -12.13 29.01 -17.41
C THR A 196 -10.76 29.55 -17.00
N VAL A 197 -9.68 28.77 -17.18
CA VAL A 197 -8.32 29.24 -16.87
C VAL A 197 -7.95 30.45 -17.74
N ARG A 198 -8.27 30.44 -19.04
CA ARG A 198 -8.04 31.59 -19.92
C ARG A 198 -8.78 32.84 -19.44
N GLN A 199 -10.04 32.69 -19.05
CA GLN A 199 -10.82 33.80 -18.51
C GLN A 199 -10.20 34.34 -17.21
N LEU A 200 -9.85 33.46 -16.25
CA LEU A 200 -9.23 33.84 -14.98
C LEU A 200 -7.85 34.53 -15.18
N MET A 201 -7.12 34.16 -16.23
CA MET A 201 -5.87 34.84 -16.62
C MET A 201 -6.16 36.24 -17.20
N GLN A 202 -7.19 36.38 -18.07
CA GLN A 202 -7.60 37.67 -18.63
C GLN A 202 -8.10 38.63 -17.53
N ASP A 203 -8.81 38.10 -16.54
CA ASP A 203 -9.30 38.85 -15.40
C ASP A 203 -8.18 39.17 -14.37
N GLY A 204 -6.96 38.70 -14.61
CA GLY A 204 -5.81 38.93 -13.73
C GLY A 204 -5.84 38.18 -12.40
N ILE A 205 -6.75 37.20 -12.26
CA ILE A 205 -6.89 36.36 -11.06
C ILE A 205 -5.73 35.33 -11.03
N ILE A 206 -5.45 34.71 -12.18
CA ILE A 206 -4.26 33.84 -12.36
C ILE A 206 -3.17 34.67 -13.03
N LYS A 207 -2.11 34.98 -12.30
CA LYS A 207 -0.97 35.75 -12.81
C LYS A 207 0.18 34.89 -13.32
N GLY A 208 0.20 33.60 -12.95
CA GLY A 208 1.29 32.67 -13.24
C GLY A 208 2.62 33.10 -12.57
N LYS A 209 3.66 32.32 -12.82
CA LYS A 209 5.03 32.56 -12.32
C LYS A 209 5.97 33.22 -13.33
N GLY A 210 5.46 33.72 -14.45
CA GLY A 210 6.24 34.27 -15.55
C GLY A 210 6.59 33.18 -16.59
N ASN A 211 7.15 33.61 -17.74
CA ASN A 211 7.55 32.72 -18.86
C ASN A 211 6.49 31.70 -19.30
N GLY A 212 5.19 32.05 -19.20
CA GLY A 212 4.07 31.18 -19.58
C GLY A 212 3.75 30.07 -18.57
N VAL A 213 4.38 30.04 -17.42
CA VAL A 213 4.14 29.05 -16.36
C VAL A 213 2.94 29.50 -15.53
N ILE A 214 1.86 28.72 -15.50
CA ILE A 214 0.66 28.98 -14.72
C ILE A 214 0.71 28.35 -13.31
N ASP A 215 1.40 27.23 -13.15
CA ASP A 215 1.58 26.50 -11.87
C ASP A 215 0.25 26.30 -11.12
N LEU A 216 -0.73 25.72 -11.80
CA LEU A 216 -2.10 25.55 -11.33
C LEU A 216 -2.37 24.06 -11.06
N THR A 217 -2.99 23.76 -9.91
CA THR A 217 -3.51 22.42 -9.64
C THR A 217 -5.01 22.33 -9.95
N GLU A 218 -5.52 21.11 -10.18
CA GLU A 218 -6.95 20.88 -10.39
C GLU A 218 -7.77 21.38 -9.21
N ASP A 219 -7.31 21.15 -7.98
CA ASP A 219 -8.01 21.57 -6.78
C ASP A 219 -8.01 23.11 -6.62
N MET A 220 -6.89 23.78 -6.93
CA MET A 220 -6.87 25.24 -6.98
C MET A 220 -7.89 25.79 -7.96
N LEU A 221 -7.98 25.19 -9.16
CA LEU A 221 -8.96 25.63 -10.17
C LEU A 221 -10.40 25.39 -9.70
N ARG A 222 -10.69 24.25 -9.07
CA ARG A 222 -12.02 23.95 -8.50
C ARG A 222 -12.42 24.97 -7.44
N VAL A 223 -11.49 25.33 -6.54
CA VAL A 223 -11.74 26.37 -5.53
C VAL A 223 -12.01 27.72 -6.17
N MET A 224 -11.22 28.14 -7.18
CA MET A 224 -11.41 29.39 -7.90
C MET A 224 -12.78 29.45 -8.59
N ILE A 225 -13.20 28.37 -9.26
CA ILE A 225 -14.53 28.28 -9.89
C ILE A 225 -15.64 28.39 -8.85
N PHE A 226 -15.48 27.72 -7.71
CA PHE A 226 -16.47 27.80 -6.62
C PHE A 226 -16.59 29.22 -6.06
N CYS A 227 -15.47 29.89 -5.79
CA CYS A 227 -15.47 31.28 -5.33
C CYS A 227 -16.09 32.21 -6.35
N GLN A 228 -15.78 32.06 -7.63
CA GLN A 228 -16.36 32.88 -8.71
C GLN A 228 -17.91 32.76 -8.76
N ARG A 229 -18.43 31.52 -8.67
CA ARG A 229 -19.88 31.27 -8.66
C ARG A 229 -20.58 31.92 -7.46
N ILE A 230 -19.95 31.86 -6.28
CA ILE A 230 -20.48 32.55 -5.09
C ILE A 230 -20.55 34.08 -5.33
N MET A 231 -19.51 34.66 -5.91
CA MET A 231 -19.47 36.11 -6.19
C MET A 231 -20.46 36.53 -7.26
N GLU A 232 -20.78 35.65 -8.23
CA GLU A 232 -21.78 35.88 -9.27
C GLU A 232 -23.22 35.58 -8.82
N GLY A 233 -23.41 35.10 -7.58
CA GLY A 233 -24.73 34.77 -7.04
C GLY A 233 -25.39 33.55 -7.67
N LYS A 234 -24.57 32.61 -8.19
CA LYS A 234 -25.02 31.36 -8.83
C LYS A 234 -24.73 30.13 -7.97
#